data_3072c2d261ef95ba2260316f68dd1e37
#
_entry.id   3072c2d261ef95ba2260316f68dd1e37
#
_cell.length_a   1.000
_cell.length_b   1.000
_cell.length_c   1.000
_cell.angle_alpha   90.00
_cell.angle_beta   90.00
_cell.angle_gamma   90.00
#
_symmetry.space_group_name_H-M   'P 1'
#
loop_
_entity.id
_entity.type
_entity.pdbx_description
1 polymer ?
#
loop_
_entity_poly.entity_id
_entity_poly.type
_entity_poly.pdbx_seq_one_letter_code
_entity_poly.pdbx_strand_id
1 'polypeptide(L)'
;ALVFLEPWSVDGFSAGFPLDTALDGRRALVAFGMNGEPLPLEHGFPVRLVIPGLYGYVSAVKWLFRLDLTRWEDGKGFWIDKGWSRDAPIKISSRIDVPAQRRVDAGSVPIAGVAWYPDVGVAAVEVSIDSGPWQPCRIGESGAPGYEAPGQEGEAWVQWLHLWEPEPGRYRIRVRAFGSDGTMQSPERVAPAPNGAEGYHEISVTVT
;
A
#
# COMPACT_ATOMS: atom_id res chain seq x y z
N ALA A 1 4.48 31.23 -4.12
CA ALA A 1 3.73 30.67 -2.98
C ALA A 1 4.55 29.56 -2.32
N LEU A 2 4.34 29.33 -1.03
CA LEU A 2 4.88 28.18 -0.32
C LEU A 2 3.89 27.02 -0.53
N VAL A 3 4.31 26.01 -1.25
CA VAL A 3 3.42 24.91 -1.72
C VAL A 3 4.01 23.53 -1.49
N PHE A 4 5.15 23.44 -0.81
CA PHE A 4 5.85 22.21 -0.56
C PHE A 4 6.22 22.09 0.92
N LEU A 5 5.97 20.95 1.54
CA LEU A 5 6.27 20.65 2.94
C LEU A 5 7.48 19.73 3.01
N GLU A 6 8.50 20.15 3.76
CA GLU A 6 9.73 19.40 4.02
C GLU A 6 9.83 19.00 5.49
N PRO A 7 9.50 17.79 5.87
CA PRO A 7 9.77 17.24 7.18
C PRO A 7 11.21 16.78 7.33
N TRP A 8 11.82 17.10 8.47
CA TRP A 8 13.20 16.78 8.80
C TRP A 8 13.30 15.90 10.05
N SER A 9 14.13 14.88 9.97
CA SER A 9 14.52 14.01 11.06
C SER A 9 15.80 14.49 11.75
N VAL A 10 15.97 14.17 13.04
CA VAL A 10 17.17 14.51 13.81
C VAL A 10 18.45 13.85 13.28
N ASP A 11 18.35 12.76 12.52
CA ASP A 11 19.48 12.08 11.88
C ASP A 11 19.90 12.68 10.54
N GLY A 12 19.25 13.78 10.12
CA GLY A 12 19.51 14.48 8.86
C GLY A 12 18.72 13.96 7.67
N PHE A 13 17.87 12.92 7.84
CA PHE A 13 16.96 12.51 6.79
C PHE A 13 15.87 13.56 6.57
N SER A 14 15.53 13.83 5.32
CA SER A 14 14.41 14.67 4.94
C SER A 14 13.55 13.97 3.89
N ALA A 15 12.29 14.32 3.89
CA ALA A 15 11.35 13.97 2.85
C ALA A 15 10.70 15.24 2.31
N GLY A 16 9.72 15.10 1.42
CA GLY A 16 8.99 16.26 0.93
C GLY A 16 7.83 15.85 0.04
N PHE A 17 6.76 16.63 0.09
CA PHE A 17 5.54 16.40 -0.68
C PHE A 17 4.74 17.71 -0.82
N PRO A 18 3.75 17.77 -1.75
CA PRO A 18 2.91 18.95 -1.91
C PRO A 18 2.16 19.30 -0.62
N LEU A 19 2.19 20.56 -0.21
CA LEU A 19 1.50 21.04 0.99
C LEU A 19 0.00 20.75 0.96
N ASP A 20 -0.64 20.89 -0.21
CA ASP A 20 -2.07 20.64 -0.39
C ASP A 20 -2.46 19.23 0.02
N THR A 21 -1.57 18.25 -0.16
CA THR A 21 -1.80 16.87 0.27
C THR A 21 -1.93 16.71 1.78
N ALA A 22 -1.29 17.58 2.58
CA ALA A 22 -1.46 17.57 4.03
C ALA A 22 -2.73 18.32 4.49
N LEU A 23 -3.35 19.12 3.61
CA LEU A 23 -4.45 20.03 3.91
C LEU A 23 -5.76 19.67 3.19
N ASP A 24 -5.79 18.61 2.41
CA ASP A 24 -6.95 18.19 1.59
C ASP A 24 -8.08 17.50 2.38
N GLY A 25 -7.93 17.43 3.70
CA GLY A 25 -8.92 16.81 4.59
C GLY A 25 -8.58 15.40 5.03
N ARG A 26 -7.50 14.78 4.47
CA ARG A 26 -7.01 13.50 4.99
C ARG A 26 -6.49 13.63 6.41
N ARG A 27 -6.37 12.54 7.13
CA ARG A 27 -5.82 12.51 8.49
C ARG A 27 -4.30 12.62 8.51
N ALA A 28 -3.75 13.79 8.13
CA ALA A 28 -2.34 14.08 8.33
C ALA A 28 -2.04 14.15 9.84
N LEU A 29 -1.06 13.41 10.33
CA LEU A 29 -0.76 13.26 11.75
C LEU A 29 0.70 13.57 12.05
N VAL A 30 0.92 14.28 13.17
CA VAL A 30 2.16 14.23 13.92
C VAL A 30 1.92 13.28 15.09
N ALA A 31 2.28 12.01 14.89
CA ALA A 31 2.01 10.94 15.84
C ALA A 31 3.09 10.90 16.92
N PHE A 32 2.69 10.82 18.19
CA PHE A 32 3.54 10.67 19.37
C PHE A 32 3.29 9.35 20.12
N GLY A 33 2.29 8.58 19.70
CA GLY A 33 1.94 7.30 20.27
C GLY A 33 1.41 6.32 19.22
N MET A 34 1.40 5.05 19.56
CA MET A 34 0.87 3.95 18.75
C MET A 34 0.25 2.89 19.67
N ASN A 35 -0.95 2.42 19.35
CA ASN A 35 -1.66 1.39 20.12
C ASN A 35 -1.84 1.76 21.61
N GLY A 36 -2.07 3.04 21.92
CA GLY A 36 -2.29 3.54 23.28
C GLY A 36 -1.02 3.77 24.11
N GLU A 37 0.17 3.58 23.54
CA GLU A 37 1.46 3.79 24.17
C GLU A 37 2.35 4.78 23.41
N PRO A 38 3.39 5.39 24.05
CA PRO A 38 4.37 6.19 23.34
C PRO A 38 5.02 5.40 22.19
N LEU A 39 5.43 6.10 21.13
CA LEU A 39 6.14 5.46 20.03
C LEU A 39 7.43 4.78 20.52
N PRO A 40 7.71 3.53 20.10
CA PRO A 40 9.05 2.93 20.23
C PRO A 40 10.10 3.73 19.44
N LEU A 41 11.36 3.62 19.83
CA LEU A 41 12.46 4.31 19.12
C LEU A 41 12.51 3.95 17.63
N GLU A 42 12.39 2.66 17.30
CA GLU A 42 12.40 2.17 15.92
C GLU A 42 11.23 2.70 15.07
N HIS A 43 10.16 3.15 15.72
CA HIS A 43 8.98 3.72 15.06
C HIS A 43 8.96 5.25 15.09
N GLY A 44 9.98 5.90 15.67
CA GLY A 44 10.18 7.33 15.54
C GLY A 44 9.92 8.17 16.80
N PHE A 45 10.00 7.57 18.01
CA PHE A 45 9.97 8.36 19.25
C PHE A 45 10.92 9.58 19.19
N PRO A 46 10.54 10.78 19.67
CA PRO A 46 9.27 11.08 20.36
C PRO A 46 8.08 11.32 19.42
N VAL A 47 8.31 11.72 18.17
CA VAL A 47 7.24 12.02 17.22
C VAL A 47 7.63 11.66 15.79
N ARG A 48 6.63 11.30 15.00
CA ARG A 48 6.78 11.04 13.57
C ARG A 48 5.66 11.68 12.75
N LEU A 49 5.96 11.97 11.50
CA LEU A 49 4.95 12.35 10.53
C LEU A 49 4.29 11.10 9.92
N VAL A 50 2.98 11.17 9.71
CA VAL A 50 2.19 10.18 8.97
C VAL A 50 1.21 10.91 8.07
N ILE A 51 1.34 10.75 6.76
CA ILE A 51 0.40 11.28 5.78
C ILE A 51 -0.23 10.09 5.06
N PRO A 52 -1.50 9.76 5.32
CA PRO A 52 -2.19 8.68 4.62
C PRO A 52 -2.19 8.86 3.10
N GLY A 53 -2.24 7.76 2.37
CA GLY A 53 -2.32 7.78 0.92
C GLY A 53 -1.01 8.08 0.18
N LEU A 54 0.08 8.45 0.88
CA LEU A 54 1.39 8.67 0.29
C LEU A 54 2.38 7.55 0.63
N TYR A 55 3.24 7.21 -0.33
CA TYR A 55 4.37 6.32 -0.03
C TYR A 55 5.26 6.88 1.08
N GLY A 56 5.71 6.01 1.97
CA GLY A 56 6.48 6.39 3.16
C GLY A 56 7.78 7.15 2.88
N TYR A 57 8.33 7.05 1.67
CA TYR A 57 9.56 7.74 1.31
C TYR A 57 9.40 9.27 1.22
N VAL A 58 8.18 9.79 1.10
CA VAL A 58 7.89 11.24 1.14
C VAL A 58 7.15 11.65 2.39
N SER A 59 6.47 10.76 3.10
CA SER A 59 5.43 11.11 4.08
C SER A 59 5.69 10.62 5.50
N ALA A 60 6.60 9.67 5.73
CA ALA A 60 6.70 8.95 7.00
C ALA A 60 8.02 9.22 7.73
N VAL A 61 8.34 10.49 7.94
CA VAL A 61 9.57 10.89 8.64
C VAL A 61 9.47 10.56 10.12
N LYS A 62 10.39 9.71 10.60
CA LYS A 62 10.59 9.35 12.00
C LYS A 62 11.50 10.37 12.69
N TRP A 63 11.45 10.42 14.02
CA TRP A 63 12.26 11.35 14.82
C TRP A 63 12.14 12.79 14.31
N LEU A 64 10.90 13.19 14.02
CA LEU A 64 10.58 14.49 13.45
C LEU A 64 10.99 15.61 14.41
N PHE A 65 11.71 16.63 13.92
CA PHE A 65 12.06 17.80 14.72
C PHE A 65 11.72 19.13 14.04
N ARG A 66 11.52 19.14 12.71
CA ARG A 66 11.24 20.36 11.96
C ARG A 66 10.34 20.07 10.76
N LEU A 67 9.47 21.03 10.47
CA LEU A 67 8.66 21.12 9.25
C LEU A 67 8.93 22.45 8.58
N ASP A 68 9.47 22.43 7.37
CA ASP A 68 9.73 23.64 6.58
C ASP A 68 8.69 23.76 5.47
N LEU A 69 8.27 25.01 5.21
CA LEU A 69 7.46 25.33 4.04
C LEU A 69 8.35 26.02 3.01
N THR A 70 8.36 25.45 1.81
CA THR A 70 9.22 25.90 0.72
C THR A 70 8.42 26.16 -0.56
N ARG A 71 9.07 26.71 -1.58
CA ARG A 71 8.52 26.78 -2.93
C ARG A 71 8.69 25.42 -3.61
N TRP A 72 7.87 25.17 -4.62
CA TRP A 72 7.95 23.92 -5.38
C TRP A 72 9.34 23.67 -5.98
N GLU A 73 9.94 24.72 -6.56
CA GLU A 73 11.27 24.66 -7.18
C GLU A 73 12.40 24.41 -6.20
N ASP A 74 12.24 24.87 -4.95
CA ASP A 74 13.24 24.75 -3.89
C ASP A 74 13.08 23.46 -3.08
N GLY A 75 11.92 22.80 -3.22
CA GLY A 75 11.55 21.61 -2.43
C GLY A 75 12.50 20.45 -2.63
N LYS A 76 12.99 19.89 -1.53
CA LYS A 76 13.99 18.82 -1.46
C LYS A 76 13.45 17.60 -0.69
N GLY A 77 14.21 16.56 -0.69
CA GLY A 77 13.99 15.34 0.06
C GLY A 77 14.94 14.26 -0.41
N PHE A 78 15.39 13.42 0.50
CA PHE A 78 16.42 12.41 0.23
C PHE A 78 16.16 11.56 -1.03
N TRP A 79 14.90 11.11 -1.23
CA TRP A 79 14.54 10.31 -2.39
C TRP A 79 14.19 11.15 -3.61
N ILE A 80 13.66 12.36 -3.42
CA ILE A 80 13.37 13.33 -4.49
C ILE A 80 14.67 13.71 -5.19
N ASP A 81 15.73 14.01 -4.44
CA ASP A 81 17.06 14.33 -4.97
C ASP A 81 17.69 13.15 -5.74
N LYS A 82 17.17 11.93 -5.55
CA LYS A 82 17.52 10.71 -6.30
C LYS A 82 16.58 10.42 -7.48
N GLY A 83 15.68 11.35 -7.82
CA GLY A 83 14.79 11.26 -8.98
C GLY A 83 13.46 10.56 -8.72
N TRP A 84 13.07 10.33 -7.44
CA TRP A 84 11.74 9.81 -7.11
C TRP A 84 10.67 10.91 -7.20
N SER A 85 9.43 10.50 -7.46
CA SER A 85 8.28 11.40 -7.55
C SER A 85 8.02 12.14 -6.25
N ARG A 86 7.59 13.40 -6.35
CA ARG A 86 7.19 14.25 -5.22
C ARG A 86 5.76 13.99 -4.77
N ASP A 87 4.87 13.58 -5.67
CA ASP A 87 3.46 13.37 -5.37
C ASP A 87 3.21 12.03 -4.69
N ALA A 88 3.93 11.00 -5.12
CA ALA A 88 4.03 9.67 -4.54
C ALA A 88 2.73 9.06 -3.96
N PRO A 89 1.58 9.16 -4.64
CA PRO A 89 0.36 8.53 -4.15
C PRO A 89 0.51 7.01 -4.19
N ILE A 90 0.06 6.35 -3.13
CA ILE A 90 0.00 4.88 -3.08
C ILE A 90 -1.04 4.41 -4.09
N LYS A 91 -0.63 3.47 -4.95
CA LYS A 91 -1.47 2.91 -5.99
C LYS A 91 -2.22 1.68 -5.49
N ILE A 92 -3.38 1.42 -6.06
CA ILE A 92 -4.12 0.18 -5.81
C ILE A 92 -3.24 -1.02 -6.10
N SER A 93 -3.22 -1.97 -5.18
CA SER A 93 -2.36 -3.15 -5.26
C SER A 93 -3.03 -4.39 -4.68
N SER A 94 -2.58 -5.54 -5.16
CA SER A 94 -2.97 -6.85 -4.63
C SER A 94 -1.79 -7.81 -4.65
N ARG A 95 -1.78 -8.76 -3.71
CA ARG A 95 -0.70 -9.73 -3.56
C ARG A 95 -1.27 -11.10 -3.21
N ILE A 96 -0.70 -12.16 -3.78
CA ILE A 96 -0.98 -13.56 -3.44
C ILE A 96 0.04 -13.98 -2.39
N ASP A 97 -0.41 -14.41 -1.23
CA ASP A 97 0.41 -14.92 -0.12
C ASP A 97 0.27 -16.44 0.03
N VAL A 98 -0.90 -16.98 -0.37
CA VAL A 98 -1.22 -18.41 -0.32
C VAL A 98 -1.57 -18.90 -1.73
N PRO A 99 -1.02 -20.05 -2.15
CA PRO A 99 -0.10 -20.90 -1.43
C PRO A 99 1.32 -20.31 -1.36
N ALA A 100 1.90 -20.29 -0.16
CA ALA A 100 3.29 -19.84 0.04
C ALA A 100 4.29 -20.84 -0.58
N GLN A 101 3.95 -22.11 -0.57
CA GLN A 101 4.71 -23.17 -1.22
C GLN A 101 4.37 -23.25 -2.70
N ARG A 102 5.40 -23.38 -3.53
CA ARG A 102 5.24 -23.49 -4.99
C ARG A 102 4.76 -24.86 -5.45
N ARG A 103 4.63 -25.83 -4.54
CA ARG A 103 4.08 -27.17 -4.76
C ARG A 103 3.00 -27.44 -3.72
N VAL A 104 1.85 -27.89 -4.18
CA VAL A 104 0.69 -28.22 -3.35
C VAL A 104 0.06 -29.54 -3.84
N ASP A 105 -0.61 -30.24 -2.95
CA ASP A 105 -1.37 -31.45 -3.30
C ASP A 105 -2.68 -31.05 -4.00
N ALA A 106 -3.18 -31.94 -4.87
CA ALA A 106 -4.49 -31.79 -5.50
C ALA A 106 -5.62 -31.82 -4.45
N GLY A 107 -6.73 -31.17 -4.74
CA GLY A 107 -7.88 -31.03 -3.87
C GLY A 107 -8.30 -29.56 -3.76
N SER A 108 -8.95 -29.19 -2.69
CA SER A 108 -9.35 -27.78 -2.48
C SER A 108 -8.16 -26.95 -2.01
N VAL A 109 -7.55 -26.21 -2.95
CA VAL A 109 -6.37 -25.34 -2.71
C VAL A 109 -6.84 -23.92 -2.48
N PRO A 110 -6.58 -23.31 -1.31
CA PRO A 110 -6.84 -21.91 -1.12
C PRO A 110 -5.83 -21.05 -1.89
N ILE A 111 -6.34 -20.06 -2.60
CA ILE A 111 -5.56 -18.93 -3.14
C ILE A 111 -5.98 -17.71 -2.36
N ALA A 112 -5.06 -17.09 -1.62
CA ALA A 112 -5.40 -15.99 -0.73
C ALA A 112 -4.27 -14.97 -0.66
N GLY A 113 -4.61 -13.80 -0.16
CA GLY A 113 -3.65 -12.73 0.04
C GLY A 113 -4.30 -11.45 0.54
N VAL A 114 -3.69 -10.33 0.18
CA VAL A 114 -4.14 -9.00 0.58
C VAL A 114 -4.27 -8.08 -0.62
N ALA A 115 -5.14 -7.10 -0.49
CA ALA A 115 -5.28 -5.99 -1.42
C ALA A 115 -5.39 -4.68 -0.64
N TRP A 116 -4.98 -3.58 -1.26
CA TRP A 116 -4.99 -2.29 -0.60
C TRP A 116 -5.12 -1.14 -1.60
N TYR A 117 -5.97 -0.21 -1.26
CA TYR A 117 -6.09 1.08 -1.94
C TYR A 117 -6.46 2.13 -0.89
N PRO A 118 -5.47 2.86 -0.34
CA PRO A 118 -5.71 3.83 0.72
C PRO A 118 -6.63 4.96 0.27
N ASP A 119 -7.35 5.55 1.20
CA ASP A 119 -8.33 6.62 1.04
C ASP A 119 -9.59 6.23 0.25
N VAL A 120 -9.53 5.21 -0.62
CA VAL A 120 -10.62 4.78 -1.51
C VAL A 120 -11.26 3.47 -1.06
N GLY A 121 -10.43 2.52 -0.60
CA GLY A 121 -10.87 1.17 -0.26
C GLY A 121 -10.94 0.22 -1.45
N VAL A 122 -10.95 -1.08 -1.15
CA VAL A 122 -11.02 -2.17 -2.13
C VAL A 122 -12.44 -2.70 -2.20
N ALA A 123 -13.07 -2.61 -3.36
CA ALA A 123 -14.43 -3.11 -3.61
C ALA A 123 -14.45 -4.57 -4.06
N ALA A 124 -13.45 -5.02 -4.82
CA ALA A 124 -13.39 -6.38 -5.34
C ALA A 124 -11.95 -6.83 -5.59
N VAL A 125 -11.75 -8.14 -5.54
CA VAL A 125 -10.51 -8.81 -5.94
C VAL A 125 -10.87 -9.98 -6.84
N GLU A 126 -10.08 -10.19 -7.90
CA GLU A 126 -10.27 -11.29 -8.83
C GLU A 126 -8.95 -12.01 -9.09
N VAL A 127 -9.03 -13.32 -9.35
CA VAL A 127 -7.90 -14.14 -9.77
C VAL A 127 -8.12 -14.68 -11.20
N SER A 128 -7.03 -14.87 -11.94
CA SER A 128 -7.02 -15.53 -13.23
C SER A 128 -5.96 -16.62 -13.21
N ILE A 129 -6.34 -17.84 -13.65
CA ILE A 129 -5.47 -19.00 -13.71
C ILE A 129 -5.18 -19.31 -15.18
N ASP A 130 -3.89 -19.45 -15.54
CA ASP A 130 -3.39 -19.70 -16.90
C ASP A 130 -3.96 -18.76 -17.99
N SER A 131 -4.15 -17.50 -17.61
CA SER A 131 -4.80 -16.49 -18.47
C SER A 131 -6.25 -16.82 -18.86
N GLY A 132 -6.89 -17.69 -18.11
CA GLY A 132 -8.31 -17.95 -18.22
C GLY A 132 -9.16 -16.79 -17.69
N PRO A 133 -10.49 -16.96 -17.65
CA PRO A 133 -11.40 -15.95 -17.15
C PRO A 133 -11.03 -15.49 -15.73
N TRP A 134 -11.28 -14.21 -15.46
CA TRP A 134 -11.18 -13.66 -14.12
C TRP A 134 -12.32 -14.18 -13.26
N GLN A 135 -12.00 -14.65 -12.07
CA GLN A 135 -12.92 -15.25 -11.11
C GLN A 135 -12.93 -14.41 -9.83
N PRO A 136 -14.11 -14.09 -9.29
CA PRO A 136 -14.22 -13.27 -8.10
C PRO A 136 -13.66 -14.01 -6.88
N CYS A 137 -13.04 -13.23 -5.99
CA CYS A 137 -12.61 -13.67 -4.67
C CYS A 137 -13.60 -13.20 -3.60
N ARG A 138 -13.73 -13.97 -2.53
CA ARG A 138 -14.35 -13.48 -1.31
C ARG A 138 -13.38 -12.54 -0.61
N ILE A 139 -13.81 -11.32 -0.33
CA ILE A 139 -13.04 -10.35 0.46
C ILE A 139 -13.50 -10.38 1.91
N GLY A 140 -12.56 -10.25 2.85
CA GLY A 140 -12.84 -10.08 4.27
C GLY A 140 -13.26 -8.64 4.57
N GLU A 141 -13.82 -8.43 5.74
CA GLU A 141 -14.06 -7.07 6.24
C GLU A 141 -12.71 -6.37 6.46
N SER A 142 -12.63 -5.08 6.13
CA SER A 142 -11.43 -4.28 6.36
C SER A 142 -11.26 -4.01 7.85
N GLY A 143 -10.07 -4.27 8.38
CA GLY A 143 -9.72 -4.01 9.78
C GLY A 143 -9.36 -5.26 10.58
N ALA A 144 -8.68 -5.06 11.69
CA ALA A 144 -8.45 -6.13 12.67
C ALA A 144 -9.76 -6.41 13.43
N PRO A 145 -10.08 -7.67 13.74
CA PRO A 145 -11.26 -7.99 14.54
C PRO A 145 -11.29 -7.19 15.84
N GLY A 146 -12.36 -6.44 16.08
CA GLY A 146 -12.54 -5.61 17.27
C GLY A 146 -11.94 -4.19 17.21
N TYR A 147 -11.38 -3.77 16.08
CA TYR A 147 -10.90 -2.41 15.87
C TYR A 147 -11.77 -1.71 14.81
N GLU A 148 -12.87 -1.15 15.25
CA GLU A 148 -13.67 -0.22 14.45
C GLU A 148 -13.22 1.21 14.79
N ALA A 149 -12.33 1.77 13.98
CA ALA A 149 -12.06 3.20 14.04
C ALA A 149 -13.00 3.91 13.07
N PRO A 150 -13.99 4.68 13.55
CA PRO A 150 -14.89 5.43 12.68
C PRO A 150 -14.10 6.32 11.70
N GLY A 151 -14.38 6.22 10.41
CA GLY A 151 -13.72 6.98 9.35
C GLY A 151 -12.35 6.45 8.91
N GLN A 152 -12.04 5.18 9.15
CA GLN A 152 -10.86 4.48 8.60
C GLN A 152 -11.24 3.46 7.52
N GLU A 153 -12.40 3.61 6.97
CA GLU A 153 -12.86 2.81 5.84
C GLU A 153 -11.88 3.01 4.67
N GLY A 154 -11.31 1.91 4.19
CA GLY A 154 -10.33 1.93 3.11
C GLY A 154 -8.85 2.09 3.51
N GLU A 155 -8.51 2.44 4.74
CA GLU A 155 -7.11 2.56 5.16
C GLU A 155 -6.44 1.21 5.48
N ALA A 156 -7.22 0.20 5.85
CA ALA A 156 -6.71 -1.13 6.17
C ALA A 156 -6.54 -2.02 4.92
N TRP A 157 -5.60 -2.93 5.01
CA TRP A 157 -5.43 -3.99 4.03
C TRP A 157 -6.61 -4.95 4.12
N VAL A 158 -7.16 -5.30 2.96
CA VAL A 158 -8.27 -6.24 2.83
C VAL A 158 -7.72 -7.62 2.52
N GLN A 159 -8.08 -8.62 3.32
CA GLN A 159 -7.78 -10.01 3.02
C GLN A 159 -8.78 -10.55 1.98
N TRP A 160 -8.31 -11.40 1.10
CA TRP A 160 -9.14 -12.06 0.10
C TRP A 160 -8.82 -13.55 -0.02
N LEU A 161 -9.82 -14.32 -0.46
CA LEU A 161 -9.75 -15.78 -0.60
C LEU A 161 -10.51 -16.23 -1.85
N HIS A 162 -9.90 -17.13 -2.62
CA HIS A 162 -10.53 -17.93 -3.66
C HIS A 162 -10.21 -19.40 -3.39
N LEU A 163 -11.22 -20.27 -3.45
CA LEU A 163 -11.02 -21.72 -3.34
C LEU A 163 -10.94 -22.30 -4.77
N TRP A 164 -9.89 -23.05 -5.02
CA TRP A 164 -9.57 -23.61 -6.32
C TRP A 164 -9.43 -25.12 -6.23
N GLU A 165 -9.99 -25.87 -7.20
CA GLU A 165 -9.93 -27.31 -7.31
C GLU A 165 -9.17 -27.71 -8.60
N PRO A 166 -7.83 -27.73 -8.57
CA PRO A 166 -7.02 -28.04 -9.72
C PRO A 166 -6.83 -29.53 -9.93
N GLU A 167 -6.66 -29.93 -11.19
CA GLU A 167 -6.02 -31.17 -11.57
C GLU A 167 -4.49 -31.09 -11.39
N PRO A 168 -3.75 -32.22 -11.27
CA PRO A 168 -2.29 -32.19 -11.27
C PRO A 168 -1.73 -31.49 -12.50
N GLY A 169 -0.77 -30.55 -12.27
CA GLY A 169 -0.24 -29.73 -13.35
C GLY A 169 0.57 -28.52 -12.87
N ARG A 170 1.01 -27.69 -13.82
CA ARG A 170 1.67 -26.41 -13.53
C ARG A 170 0.77 -25.28 -13.95
N TYR A 171 0.61 -24.30 -13.07
CA TYR A 171 -0.33 -23.20 -13.23
C TYR A 171 0.32 -21.87 -12.93
N ARG A 172 -0.17 -20.84 -13.59
CA ARG A 172 0.17 -19.44 -13.38
C ARG A 172 -1.05 -18.71 -12.83
N ILE A 173 -0.92 -18.11 -11.67
CA ILE A 173 -2.03 -17.47 -10.98
C ILE A 173 -1.73 -15.97 -10.90
N ARG A 174 -2.64 -15.14 -11.36
CA ARG A 174 -2.58 -13.67 -11.27
C ARG A 174 -3.73 -13.15 -10.44
N VAL A 175 -3.51 -12.01 -9.80
CA VAL A 175 -4.52 -11.31 -9.00
C VAL A 175 -4.61 -9.86 -9.43
N ARG A 176 -5.83 -9.29 -9.38
CA ARG A 176 -6.09 -7.86 -9.53
C ARG A 176 -7.13 -7.38 -8.54
N ALA A 177 -7.06 -6.10 -8.18
CA ALA A 177 -8.01 -5.44 -7.29
C ALA A 177 -8.76 -4.31 -8.01
N PHE A 178 -9.93 -3.97 -7.48
CA PHE A 178 -10.76 -2.84 -7.89
C PHE A 178 -11.02 -1.94 -6.69
N GLY A 179 -10.87 -0.65 -6.88
CA GLY A 179 -11.23 0.37 -5.91
C GLY A 179 -12.73 0.61 -5.83
N SER A 180 -13.20 1.17 -4.74
CA SER A 180 -14.60 1.55 -4.55
C SER A 180 -15.06 2.67 -5.49
N ASP A 181 -14.13 3.40 -6.07
CA ASP A 181 -14.34 4.41 -7.11
C ASP A 181 -14.38 3.83 -8.55
N GLY A 182 -14.26 2.50 -8.69
CA GLY A 182 -14.20 1.81 -9.97
C GLY A 182 -12.80 1.74 -10.60
N THR A 183 -11.76 2.30 -9.97
CA THR A 183 -10.38 2.16 -10.42
C THR A 183 -9.97 0.70 -10.44
N MET A 184 -9.41 0.22 -11.54
CA MET A 184 -8.84 -1.11 -11.66
C MET A 184 -7.31 -1.06 -11.52
N GLN A 185 -6.73 -2.01 -10.80
CA GLN A 185 -5.28 -2.18 -10.75
C GLN A 185 -4.70 -2.33 -12.17
N SER A 186 -3.65 -1.58 -12.46
CA SER A 186 -2.99 -1.60 -13.77
C SER A 186 -2.41 -2.99 -14.08
N PRO A 187 -2.61 -3.53 -15.29
CA PRO A 187 -1.92 -4.75 -15.73
C PRO A 187 -0.46 -4.50 -16.10
N GLU A 188 -0.09 -3.24 -16.35
CA GLU A 188 1.24 -2.86 -16.82
C GLU A 188 2.26 -2.99 -15.69
N ARG A 189 3.33 -3.75 -15.94
CA ARG A 189 4.42 -3.90 -14.98
C ARG A 189 5.35 -2.69 -15.03
N VAL A 190 5.27 -1.86 -14.00
CA VAL A 190 6.10 -0.67 -13.83
C VAL A 190 7.06 -0.87 -12.66
N ALA A 191 8.31 -0.43 -12.84
CA ALA A 191 9.32 -0.46 -11.78
C ALA A 191 8.96 0.49 -10.62
N PRO A 192 9.46 0.25 -9.39
CA PRO A 192 9.16 1.10 -8.23
C PRO A 192 9.54 2.58 -8.43
N ALA A 193 10.69 2.84 -9.03
CA ALA A 193 11.12 4.22 -9.31
C ALA A 193 10.61 4.68 -10.68
N PRO A 194 10.20 5.94 -10.83
CA PRO A 194 10.19 7.00 -9.82
C PRO A 194 8.89 7.11 -9.01
N ASN A 195 7.79 6.46 -9.41
CA ASN A 195 6.45 6.79 -8.94
C ASN A 195 5.67 5.59 -8.35
N GLY A 196 6.37 4.58 -7.83
CA GLY A 196 5.78 3.36 -7.30
C GLY A 196 5.56 2.27 -8.34
N ALA A 197 5.65 1.01 -7.91
CA ALA A 197 5.44 -0.16 -8.77
C ALA A 197 3.97 -0.32 -9.17
N GLU A 198 3.75 -0.85 -10.37
CA GLU A 198 2.44 -1.29 -10.85
C GLU A 198 2.53 -2.69 -11.46
N GLY A 199 1.39 -3.25 -11.80
CA GLY A 199 1.25 -4.56 -12.41
C GLY A 199 0.56 -5.56 -11.50
N TYR A 200 0.05 -6.63 -12.11
CA TYR A 200 -0.54 -7.73 -11.36
C TYR A 200 0.54 -8.56 -10.68
N HIS A 201 0.30 -8.98 -9.44
CA HIS A 201 1.12 -10.00 -8.82
C HIS A 201 0.81 -11.36 -9.43
N GLU A 202 1.86 -12.10 -9.79
CA GLU A 202 1.77 -13.41 -10.42
C GLU A 202 2.65 -14.42 -9.68
N ILE A 203 2.12 -15.60 -9.48
CA ILE A 203 2.85 -16.74 -8.95
C ILE A 203 2.72 -17.97 -9.89
N SER A 204 3.69 -18.87 -9.82
CA SER A 204 3.60 -20.19 -10.44
C SER A 204 3.47 -21.27 -9.36
N VAL A 205 2.54 -22.20 -9.56
CA VAL A 205 2.25 -23.30 -8.62
C VAL A 205 2.28 -24.62 -9.39
N THR A 206 2.83 -25.67 -8.79
CA THR A 206 2.77 -27.05 -9.26
C THR A 206 1.84 -27.84 -8.34
N VAL A 207 0.83 -28.46 -8.92
CA VAL A 207 -0.12 -29.35 -8.23
C VAL A 207 0.29 -30.80 -8.49
N THR A 208 0.33 -31.64 -7.45
CA THR A 208 0.74 -33.05 -7.51
C THR A 208 -0.31 -33.97 -6.93
#